data_790a131238d4e2afb0d95c865d20446b
#
_entry.id   790a131238d4e2afb0d95c865d20446b
#
_cell.length_a   1.000
_cell.length_b   1.000
_cell.length_c   1.000
_cell.angle_alpha   90.00
_cell.angle_beta   90.00
_cell.angle_gamma   90.00
#
_symmetry.space_group_name_H-M   'P 1'
#
loop_
_entity.id
_entity.type
_entity.pdbx_description
1 polymer ?
#
loop_
_entity_poly.entity_id
_entity_poly.type
_entity_poly.pdbx_seq_one_letter_code
_entity_poly.pdbx_strand_id
1 'polypeptide(L)'
;MKDFPADLGKPVLLGPKAYDFTGAHGYTVMVLHQDNSLEMYNLHGQKPAAWKGIYAPETVKSMPELLEVKDKKYWVVRTSIRTLVYGFDGGDPLTKDEGGKMIRPDSQITPSSRGISVDCYDGKTRDIKL
;
A
#
# COMPACT_ATOMS: atom_id res chain seq x y z
N MET A 1 16.81 7.44 7.96
CA MET A 1 16.03 8.25 8.88
C MET A 1 16.68 8.20 10.25
N LYS A 2 17.35 9.23 10.54
CA LYS A 2 18.26 9.28 11.69
C LYS A 2 17.57 9.12 13.03
N ASP A 3 16.39 9.69 13.17
CA ASP A 3 15.68 9.71 14.45
C ASP A 3 14.55 8.69 14.55
N PHE A 4 14.40 7.86 13.53
CA PHE A 4 13.36 6.83 13.53
C PHE A 4 13.79 5.67 14.43
N PRO A 5 12.94 5.22 15.37
CA PRO A 5 13.29 4.12 16.25
C PRO A 5 13.63 2.84 15.49
N ALA A 6 14.73 2.19 15.89
CA ALA A 6 15.16 0.95 15.25
C ALA A 6 14.35 -0.26 15.69
N ASP A 7 13.81 -0.22 16.91
CA ASP A 7 13.06 -1.34 17.48
C ASP A 7 11.55 -1.09 17.37
N LEU A 8 10.91 -1.81 16.46
CA LEU A 8 9.46 -1.72 16.25
C LEU A 8 8.74 -2.99 16.71
N GLY A 9 9.42 -3.86 17.46
CA GLY A 9 8.84 -5.10 17.96
C GLY A 9 8.78 -6.25 16.98
N LYS A 10 9.09 -6.02 15.70
CA LYS A 10 9.10 -7.04 14.65
C LYS A 10 10.31 -6.84 13.74
N PRO A 11 10.89 -7.93 13.21
CA PRO A 11 11.96 -7.79 12.22
C PRO A 11 11.49 -7.03 10.98
N VAL A 12 12.34 -6.15 10.48
CA VAL A 12 12.08 -5.34 9.28
C VAL A 12 12.68 -6.03 8.07
N LEU A 13 11.88 -6.19 7.01
CA LEU A 13 12.34 -6.73 5.74
C LEU A 13 12.73 -5.62 4.77
N LEU A 14 11.87 -4.62 4.61
CA LEU A 14 12.11 -3.48 3.72
C LEU A 14 11.73 -2.19 4.42
N GLY A 15 12.42 -1.13 4.04
CA GLY A 15 12.19 0.21 4.58
C GLY A 15 13.14 0.55 5.71
N PRO A 16 12.86 1.59 6.46
CA PRO A 16 11.68 2.47 6.34
C PRO A 16 11.71 3.31 5.07
N LYS A 17 10.52 3.61 4.55
CA LYS A 17 10.34 4.54 3.45
C LYS A 17 9.46 5.69 3.92
N ALA A 18 9.94 6.92 3.76
CA ALA A 18 9.19 8.10 4.13
C ALA A 18 8.30 8.56 2.99
N TYR A 19 7.09 9.01 3.34
CA TYR A 19 6.13 9.58 2.40
C TYR A 19 5.80 10.97 2.87
N ASP A 20 5.95 11.95 1.99
CA ASP A 20 5.67 13.34 2.29
C ASP A 20 4.22 13.64 1.96
N PHE A 21 3.43 13.89 3.00
CA PHE A 21 2.07 14.37 2.82
C PHE A 21 2.08 15.88 3.03
N THR A 22 1.65 16.61 2.02
CA THR A 22 1.67 18.06 2.06
C THR A 22 0.90 18.61 3.25
N GLY A 23 1.39 19.69 3.82
CA GLY A 23 0.76 20.39 4.94
C GLY A 23 1.45 20.15 6.27
N ALA A 24 0.69 20.36 7.35
CA ALA A 24 1.23 20.41 8.72
C ALA A 24 1.62 19.05 9.30
N HIS A 25 1.33 17.96 8.61
CA HIS A 25 1.52 16.63 9.16
C HIS A 25 2.90 16.02 8.91
N GLY A 26 3.68 16.62 8.02
CA GLY A 26 5.03 16.16 7.75
C GLY A 26 5.10 14.78 7.13
N TYR A 27 6.06 13.98 7.59
CA TYR A 27 6.35 12.68 7.00
C TYR A 27 5.66 11.54 7.73
N THR A 28 5.19 10.56 6.97
CA THR A 28 4.77 9.27 7.46
C THR A 28 5.73 8.22 6.94
N VAL A 29 6.03 7.23 7.76
CA VAL A 29 6.99 6.19 7.43
C VAL A 29 6.27 4.85 7.34
N MET A 30 6.52 4.12 6.23
CA MET A 30 6.04 2.76 6.08
C MET A 30 7.19 1.78 6.23
N VAL A 31 6.92 0.65 6.88
CA VAL A 31 7.88 -0.42 7.08
C VAL A 31 7.23 -1.74 6.72
N LEU A 32 7.91 -2.54 5.90
CA LEU A 32 7.53 -3.92 5.64
C LEU A 32 8.29 -4.83 6.59
N HIS A 33 7.57 -5.58 7.40
CA HIS A 33 8.14 -6.55 8.33
C HIS A 33 8.29 -7.92 7.70
N GLN A 34 9.12 -8.78 8.30
CA GLN A 34 9.39 -10.12 7.78
C GLN A 34 8.17 -11.04 7.81
N ASP A 35 7.17 -10.72 8.64
CA ASP A 35 5.90 -11.47 8.66
C ASP A 35 4.94 -11.04 7.53
N ASN A 36 5.43 -10.23 6.58
CA ASN A 36 4.65 -9.74 5.44
C ASN A 36 3.58 -8.71 5.82
N SER A 37 3.72 -8.08 6.97
CA SER A 37 2.85 -6.98 7.37
C SER A 37 3.48 -5.63 7.02
N LEU A 38 2.64 -4.68 6.63
CA LEU A 38 3.04 -3.29 6.39
C LEU A 38 2.45 -2.45 7.50
N GLU A 39 3.31 -1.65 8.12
CA GLU A 39 2.92 -0.79 9.23
C GLU A 39 3.30 0.66 8.94
N MET A 40 2.44 1.57 9.37
CA MET A 40 2.65 3.01 9.22
C MET A 40 3.05 3.61 10.57
N TYR A 41 4.06 4.47 10.55
CA TYR A 41 4.55 5.13 11.76
C TYR A 41 4.78 6.61 11.49
N ASN A 42 4.71 7.42 12.55
CA ASN A 42 5.27 8.76 12.50
C ASN A 42 6.78 8.68 12.72
N LEU A 43 7.46 9.83 12.71
CA LEU A 43 8.92 9.88 12.89
C LEU A 43 9.37 9.45 14.28
N HIS A 44 8.46 9.34 15.24
CA HIS A 44 8.73 8.87 16.60
C HIS A 44 8.44 7.39 16.79
N GLY A 45 8.06 6.69 15.71
CA GLY A 45 7.77 5.26 15.78
C GLY A 45 6.38 4.91 16.29
N GLN A 46 5.47 5.88 16.32
CA GLN A 46 4.10 5.68 16.77
C GLN A 46 3.16 5.45 15.59
N LYS A 47 2.21 4.53 15.74
CA LYS A 47 1.20 4.26 14.72
C LYS A 47 0.06 5.28 14.83
N PRO A 48 -0.47 5.77 13.69
CA PRO A 48 -1.67 6.58 13.71
C PRO A 48 -2.84 5.83 14.34
N ALA A 49 -3.71 6.55 15.05
CA ALA A 49 -4.84 5.92 15.77
C ALA A 49 -5.81 5.19 14.84
N ALA A 50 -5.98 5.70 13.62
CA ALA A 50 -6.89 5.09 12.64
C ALA A 50 -6.26 3.92 11.87
N TRP A 51 -4.96 3.68 12.02
CA TRP A 51 -4.24 2.67 11.24
C TRP A 51 -4.66 1.26 11.65
N LYS A 52 -5.13 0.48 10.67
CA LYS A 52 -5.60 -0.90 10.88
C LYS A 52 -4.56 -1.95 10.51
N GLY A 53 -3.46 -1.54 9.89
CA GLY A 53 -2.46 -2.46 9.39
C GLY A 53 -2.79 -3.01 8.01
N ILE A 54 -1.75 -3.43 7.28
CA ILE A 54 -1.90 -4.13 6.01
C ILE A 54 -1.19 -5.47 6.17
N TYR A 55 -1.94 -6.56 5.94
CA TYR A 55 -1.43 -7.91 6.03
C TYR A 55 -1.58 -8.54 4.66
N ALA A 56 -0.52 -8.49 3.85
CA ALA A 56 -0.58 -8.97 2.48
C ALA A 56 -0.72 -10.50 2.45
N PRO A 57 -1.55 -11.04 1.54
CA PRO A 57 -1.77 -12.48 1.47
C PRO A 57 -0.62 -13.24 0.84
N GLU A 58 0.26 -12.56 0.11
CA GLU A 58 1.43 -13.15 -0.53
C GLU A 58 2.65 -12.27 -0.25
N THR A 59 3.82 -12.75 -0.68
CA THR A 59 5.07 -12.01 -0.53
C THR A 59 5.00 -10.64 -1.22
N VAL A 60 5.26 -9.60 -0.46
CA VAL A 60 5.34 -8.23 -0.97
C VAL A 60 6.69 -8.02 -1.63
N LYS A 61 6.70 -7.52 -2.87
CA LYS A 61 7.92 -7.37 -3.67
C LYS A 61 8.65 -6.06 -3.42
N SER A 62 7.93 -5.02 -3.03
CA SER A 62 8.49 -3.68 -2.89
C SER A 62 7.67 -2.88 -1.90
N MET A 63 8.21 -1.74 -1.47
CA MET A 63 7.46 -0.82 -0.61
C MET A 63 6.21 -0.31 -1.33
N PRO A 64 5.13 -0.05 -0.59
CA PRO A 64 3.89 0.40 -1.22
C PRO A 64 4.05 1.75 -1.93
N GLU A 65 3.27 1.92 -2.98
CA GLU A 65 3.20 3.18 -3.72
C GLU A 65 1.99 3.97 -3.22
N LEU A 66 2.17 5.27 -3.09
CA LEU A 66 1.05 6.14 -2.72
C LEU A 66 0.26 6.49 -3.98
N LEU A 67 -1.04 6.22 -3.95
CA LEU A 67 -1.96 6.56 -5.04
C LEU A 67 -2.94 7.60 -4.54
N GLU A 68 -3.13 8.67 -5.31
CA GLU A 68 -4.12 9.69 -4.99
C GLU A 68 -5.16 9.74 -6.10
N VAL A 69 -6.43 9.54 -5.74
CA VAL A 69 -7.57 9.59 -6.66
C VAL A 69 -8.66 10.45 -6.03
N LYS A 70 -9.07 11.51 -6.71
CA LYS A 70 -10.15 12.39 -6.26
C LYS A 70 -9.96 12.86 -4.81
N ASP A 71 -8.78 13.34 -4.49
CA ASP A 71 -8.39 13.85 -3.17
C ASP A 71 -8.35 12.80 -2.07
N LYS A 72 -8.46 11.52 -2.42
CA LYS A 72 -8.31 10.42 -1.47
C LYS A 72 -7.01 9.69 -1.74
N LYS A 73 -6.38 9.21 -0.68
CA LYS A 73 -5.11 8.50 -0.76
C LYS A 73 -5.32 7.00 -0.54
N TYR A 74 -4.55 6.22 -1.29
CA TYR A 74 -4.60 4.76 -1.25
C TYR A 74 -3.19 4.21 -1.29
N TRP A 75 -3.01 3.00 -0.81
CA TRP A 75 -1.74 2.30 -0.90
C TRP A 75 -1.81 1.22 -1.96
N VAL A 76 -0.84 1.20 -2.86
CA VAL A 76 -0.70 0.18 -3.90
C VAL A 76 0.40 -0.77 -3.47
N VAL A 77 0.05 -2.02 -3.26
CA VAL A 77 0.97 -3.06 -2.79
C VAL A 77 1.18 -4.07 -3.91
N ARG A 78 2.44 -4.22 -4.33
CA ARG A 78 2.82 -5.20 -5.36
C ARG A 78 3.27 -6.47 -4.67
N THR A 79 2.59 -7.58 -4.93
CA THR A 79 2.98 -8.88 -4.42
C THR A 79 3.59 -9.74 -5.54
N SER A 80 4.07 -10.94 -5.19
CA SER A 80 4.60 -11.87 -6.18
C SER A 80 3.53 -12.38 -7.16
N ILE A 81 2.25 -12.22 -6.82
CA ILE A 81 1.13 -12.77 -7.59
C ILE A 81 0.27 -11.68 -8.22
N ARG A 82 0.08 -10.55 -7.54
CA ARG A 82 -0.88 -9.52 -7.99
C ARG A 82 -0.57 -8.15 -7.39
N THR A 83 -1.32 -7.16 -7.86
CA THR A 83 -1.34 -5.83 -7.25
C THR A 83 -2.60 -5.70 -6.41
N LEU A 84 -2.45 -5.19 -5.20
CA LEU A 84 -3.55 -4.95 -4.28
C LEU A 84 -3.62 -3.45 -3.96
N VAL A 85 -4.83 -2.94 -3.80
CA VAL A 85 -5.05 -1.55 -3.41
C VAL A 85 -5.74 -1.52 -2.05
N TYR A 86 -5.18 -0.75 -1.13
CA TYR A 86 -5.69 -0.59 0.22
C TYR A 86 -6.08 0.86 0.47
N GLY A 87 -7.05 1.08 1.33
CA GLY A 87 -7.34 2.41 1.83
C GLY A 87 -6.16 2.98 2.62
N PHE A 88 -6.15 4.28 2.82
CA PHE A 88 -5.03 4.97 3.49
C PHE A 88 -4.78 4.44 4.90
N ASP A 89 -5.81 4.02 5.61
CA ASP A 89 -5.69 3.50 6.97
C ASP A 89 -5.45 1.99 7.03
N GLY A 90 -5.28 1.34 5.89
CA GLY A 90 -5.06 -0.10 5.80
C GLY A 90 -6.37 -0.89 5.88
N GLY A 91 -6.31 -2.05 6.53
CA GLY A 91 -7.44 -2.97 6.63
C GLY A 91 -7.47 -3.98 5.49
N ASP A 92 -8.65 -4.38 5.06
CA ASP A 92 -8.80 -5.32 3.96
C ASP A 92 -8.53 -4.64 2.61
N PRO A 93 -7.99 -5.38 1.62
CA PRO A 93 -7.79 -4.81 0.30
C PRO A 93 -9.12 -4.43 -0.34
N LEU A 94 -9.11 -3.32 -1.09
CA LEU A 94 -10.26 -2.86 -1.84
C LEU A 94 -10.43 -3.66 -3.13
N THR A 95 -9.37 -4.33 -3.59
CA THR A 95 -9.35 -5.14 -4.81
C THR A 95 -9.25 -6.61 -4.39
N LYS A 96 -10.37 -7.33 -4.48
CA LYS A 96 -10.48 -8.71 -4.00
C LYS A 96 -10.75 -9.72 -5.11
N ASP A 97 -10.44 -9.35 -6.34
CA ASP A 97 -10.72 -10.20 -7.48
C ASP A 97 -9.86 -11.46 -7.50
N GLU A 98 -10.37 -12.50 -8.16
CA GLU A 98 -9.74 -13.81 -8.26
C GLU A 98 -9.57 -14.23 -9.73
N GLY A 99 -8.67 -15.15 -9.96
CA GLY A 99 -8.44 -15.72 -11.29
C GLY A 99 -8.05 -14.66 -12.31
N GLY A 100 -8.69 -14.66 -13.45
CA GLY A 100 -8.40 -13.75 -14.56
C GLY A 100 -8.67 -12.28 -14.23
N LYS A 101 -9.48 -12.00 -13.22
CA LYS A 101 -9.80 -10.64 -12.80
C LYS A 101 -8.76 -10.04 -11.85
N MET A 102 -7.82 -10.83 -11.37
CA MET A 102 -6.75 -10.29 -10.52
C MET A 102 -5.91 -9.29 -11.28
N ILE A 103 -5.49 -8.24 -10.60
CA ILE A 103 -4.62 -7.23 -11.17
C ILE A 103 -3.20 -7.79 -11.27
N ARG A 104 -2.59 -7.69 -12.44
CA ARG A 104 -1.23 -8.17 -12.64
C ARG A 104 -0.25 -7.46 -11.70
N PRO A 105 0.81 -8.14 -11.23
CA PRO A 105 1.77 -7.52 -10.30
C PRO A 105 2.53 -6.34 -10.93
N ASP A 106 2.63 -6.29 -12.25
CA ASP A 106 3.30 -5.23 -12.99
C ASP A 106 2.31 -4.24 -13.63
N SER A 107 1.02 -4.31 -13.28
CA SER A 107 0.00 -3.44 -13.87
C SER A 107 0.31 -1.98 -13.62
N GLN A 108 0.12 -1.16 -14.66
CA GLN A 108 0.03 0.27 -14.45
C GLN A 108 -1.32 0.60 -13.84
N ILE A 109 -1.35 1.61 -12.99
CA ILE A 109 -2.57 2.09 -12.35
C ILE A 109 -2.78 3.52 -12.78
N THR A 110 -3.89 3.75 -13.48
CA THR A 110 -4.23 5.07 -14.01
C THR A 110 -5.54 5.55 -13.38
N PRO A 111 -5.60 6.77 -12.84
CA PRO A 111 -6.88 7.30 -12.35
C PRO A 111 -7.93 7.33 -13.44
N SER A 112 -9.15 6.92 -13.10
CA SER A 112 -10.30 6.93 -14.01
C SER A 112 -11.45 7.72 -13.39
N SER A 113 -12.55 7.87 -14.15
CA SER A 113 -13.72 8.62 -13.66
C SER A 113 -14.36 7.98 -12.45
N ARG A 114 -14.19 6.66 -12.25
CA ARG A 114 -14.81 5.92 -11.13
C ARG A 114 -13.81 5.50 -10.06
N GLY A 115 -12.54 5.52 -10.37
CA GLY A 115 -11.50 5.07 -9.47
C GLY A 115 -10.21 4.88 -10.22
N ILE A 116 -9.88 3.67 -10.61
CA ILE A 116 -8.64 3.36 -11.32
C ILE A 116 -8.89 2.40 -12.49
N SER A 117 -7.99 2.50 -13.49
CA SER A 117 -7.91 1.56 -14.59
C SER A 117 -6.67 0.70 -14.41
N VAL A 118 -6.80 -0.61 -14.54
CA VAL A 118 -5.74 -1.59 -14.26
C VAL A 118 -5.71 -2.68 -15.33
N ASP A 119 -4.58 -3.37 -15.43
CA ASP A 119 -4.40 -4.53 -16.32
C ASP A 119 -4.55 -5.82 -15.53
N CYS A 120 -5.43 -6.69 -16.00
CA CYS A 120 -5.74 -7.95 -15.33
C CYS A 120 -5.11 -9.15 -16.04
N TYR A 121 -5.09 -10.30 -15.36
CA TYR A 121 -4.48 -11.53 -15.88
C TYR A 121 -5.15 -12.06 -17.14
N ASP A 122 -6.43 -11.75 -17.34
CA ASP A 122 -7.16 -12.16 -18.56
C ASP A 122 -6.80 -11.30 -19.79
N GLY A 123 -5.86 -10.39 -19.66
CA GLY A 123 -5.44 -9.51 -20.74
C GLY A 123 -6.34 -8.30 -20.95
N LYS A 124 -7.35 -8.13 -20.12
CA LYS A 124 -8.28 -7.00 -20.21
C LYS A 124 -7.89 -5.89 -19.27
N THR A 125 -8.13 -4.65 -19.71
CA THR A 125 -8.06 -3.48 -18.85
C THR A 125 -9.41 -3.29 -18.19
N ARG A 126 -9.42 -3.12 -16.88
CA ARG A 126 -10.67 -2.96 -16.11
C ARG A 126 -10.64 -1.69 -15.29
N ASP A 127 -11.82 -1.08 -15.15
CA ASP A 127 -12.00 0.02 -14.21
C ASP A 127 -12.45 -0.54 -12.87
N ILE A 128 -11.80 -0.10 -11.81
CA ILE A 128 -12.14 -0.49 -10.45
C ILE A 128 -12.66 0.75 -9.72
N LYS A 129 -13.83 0.62 -9.15
CA LYS A 129 -14.42 1.68 -8.35
C LYS A 129 -13.77 1.72 -6.96
N LEU A 130 -13.30 2.88 -6.59
CA LEU A 130 -12.73 3.12 -5.26
C LEU A 130 -13.62 4.01 -4.39
#